data_2a2457895c0dc32bb12cfaf5537d1699
#
_entry.id   2a2457895c0dc32bb12cfaf5537d1699
#
_cell.length_a   1.000
_cell.length_b   1.000
_cell.length_c   1.000
_cell.angle_alpha   90.00
_cell.angle_beta   90.00
_cell.angle_gamma   90.00
#
_symmetry.space_group_name_H-M   'P 1'
#
loop_
_entity.id
_entity.type
_entity.pdbx_description
1 polymer ?
#
loop_
_entity_poly.entity_id
_entity_poly.type
_entity_poly.pdbx_seq_one_letter_code
_entity_poly.pdbx_strand_id
1 'polypeptide(L)'
;GVEFVRDTALRLDFLFWAWIRLAPDSVTRVVLATDPALVASASREEQAEVAMVMEHILPVSPRRIGLLNEAKVMSSLERYALERITAPTLAISAQDDFYETYESARYTAAQIPHARFIGYPTGGHLLVGHGQEAMTEITQFLKAQQK
;
A
#
# COMPACT_ATOMS: atom_id res chain seq x y z
N GLY A 1 -22.72 -7.88 -11.72
CA GLY A 1 -22.98 -6.55 -11.15
C GLY A 1 -21.72 -5.80 -10.78
N VAL A 2 -21.07 -6.15 -9.69
CA VAL A 2 -19.90 -5.41 -9.15
C VAL A 2 -18.70 -5.43 -10.11
N GLU A 3 -18.43 -6.57 -10.75
CA GLU A 3 -17.33 -6.69 -11.72
C GLU A 3 -17.51 -5.81 -12.94
N PHE A 4 -18.72 -5.69 -13.45
CA PHE A 4 -19.03 -4.82 -14.59
C PHE A 4 -18.83 -3.35 -14.26
N VAL A 5 -19.28 -2.92 -13.08
CA VAL A 5 -19.11 -1.53 -12.60
C VAL A 5 -17.62 -1.21 -12.43
N ARG A 6 -16.87 -2.12 -11.81
CA ARG A 6 -15.41 -1.97 -11.63
C ARG A 6 -14.68 -1.91 -12.98
N ASP A 7 -15.00 -2.83 -13.91
CA ASP A 7 -14.38 -2.84 -15.24
C ASP A 7 -14.67 -1.55 -16.02
N THR A 8 -15.89 -1.05 -15.95
CA THR A 8 -16.29 0.21 -16.60
C THR A 8 -15.60 1.41 -15.99
N ALA A 9 -15.53 1.48 -14.65
CA ALA A 9 -14.83 2.57 -13.96
C ALA A 9 -13.34 2.62 -14.32
N LEU A 10 -12.67 1.46 -14.41
CA LEU A 10 -11.26 1.36 -14.80
C LEU A 10 -10.99 1.67 -16.28
N ARG A 11 -12.01 1.77 -17.14
CA ARG A 11 -11.88 2.20 -18.53
C ARG A 11 -11.96 3.70 -18.73
N LEU A 12 -12.50 4.42 -17.77
CA LEU A 12 -12.84 5.82 -17.89
C LEU A 12 -12.01 6.65 -16.92
N ASP A 13 -10.78 7.00 -17.30
CA ASP A 13 -9.88 7.85 -16.52
C ASP A 13 -10.56 9.14 -16.02
N PHE A 14 -11.52 9.67 -16.79
CA PHE A 14 -12.30 10.84 -16.41
C PHE A 14 -13.14 10.59 -15.13
N LEU A 15 -13.75 9.42 -14.98
CA LEU A 15 -14.54 9.10 -13.77
C LEU A 15 -13.64 8.99 -12.55
N PHE A 16 -12.47 8.38 -12.71
CA PHE A 16 -11.50 8.28 -11.62
C PHE A 16 -10.93 9.66 -11.26
N TRP A 17 -10.62 10.46 -12.26
CA TRP A 17 -10.21 11.86 -12.07
C TRP A 17 -11.29 12.66 -11.33
N ALA A 18 -12.55 12.55 -11.74
CA ALA A 18 -13.66 13.21 -11.07
C ALA A 18 -13.80 12.76 -9.61
N TRP A 19 -13.62 11.46 -9.33
CA TRP A 19 -13.64 10.95 -7.97
C TRP A 19 -12.52 11.54 -7.10
N ILE A 20 -11.28 11.60 -7.62
CA ILE A 20 -10.17 12.26 -6.92
C ILE A 20 -10.49 13.74 -6.63
N ARG A 21 -11.12 14.46 -7.55
CA ARG A 21 -11.40 15.89 -7.40
C ARG A 21 -12.60 16.20 -6.51
N LEU A 22 -13.63 15.38 -6.54
CA LEU A 22 -14.89 15.64 -5.84
C LEU A 22 -14.95 14.97 -4.45
N ALA A 23 -14.21 13.92 -4.24
CA ALA A 23 -14.23 13.17 -2.99
C ALA A 23 -12.84 12.59 -2.64
N PRO A 24 -11.80 13.43 -2.47
CA PRO A 24 -10.42 12.98 -2.21
C PRO A 24 -10.31 12.11 -0.95
N ASP A 25 -11.07 12.40 0.10
CA ASP A 25 -11.10 11.59 1.32
C ASP A 25 -11.59 10.18 1.08
N SER A 26 -12.57 10.03 0.17
CA SER A 26 -13.06 8.70 -0.23
C SER A 26 -11.97 7.92 -0.99
N VAL A 27 -11.20 8.57 -1.86
CA VAL A 27 -10.07 7.96 -2.56
C VAL A 27 -8.98 7.57 -1.57
N THR A 28 -8.64 8.45 -0.65
CA THR A 28 -7.65 8.17 0.41
C THR A 28 -8.04 6.94 1.22
N ARG A 29 -9.29 6.83 1.60
CA ARG A 29 -9.81 5.69 2.37
C ARG A 29 -9.86 4.39 1.56
N VAL A 30 -10.42 4.44 0.34
CA VAL A 30 -10.76 3.23 -0.43
C VAL A 30 -9.59 2.76 -1.30
N VAL A 31 -8.84 3.70 -1.90
CA VAL A 31 -7.76 3.40 -2.84
C VAL A 31 -6.39 3.43 -2.18
N LEU A 32 -6.18 4.36 -1.25
CA LEU A 32 -4.91 4.46 -0.52
C LEU A 32 -4.95 3.77 0.85
N ALA A 33 -6.08 3.16 1.20
CA ALA A 33 -6.27 2.37 2.43
C ALA A 33 -5.75 3.08 3.70
N THR A 34 -5.88 4.40 3.74
CA THR A 34 -5.38 5.27 4.81
C THR A 34 -6.51 6.16 5.32
N ASP A 35 -6.55 6.41 6.63
CA ASP A 35 -7.55 7.32 7.20
C ASP A 35 -7.27 8.75 6.74
N PRO A 36 -8.23 9.45 6.09
CA PRO A 36 -8.08 10.86 5.72
C PRO A 36 -7.75 11.77 6.89
N ALA A 37 -8.20 11.44 8.10
CA ALA A 37 -7.88 12.21 9.31
C ALA A 37 -6.39 12.20 9.65
N LEU A 38 -5.70 11.09 9.41
CA LEU A 38 -4.24 11.02 9.55
C LEU A 38 -3.56 11.97 8.57
N VAL A 39 -3.98 11.94 7.29
CA VAL A 39 -3.44 12.83 6.26
C VAL A 39 -3.69 14.29 6.61
N ALA A 40 -4.89 14.63 7.06
CA ALA A 40 -5.24 16.01 7.45
C ALA A 40 -4.41 16.53 8.63
N SER A 41 -3.97 15.65 9.54
CA SER A 41 -3.14 16.00 10.70
C SER A 41 -1.64 15.93 10.44
N ALA A 42 -1.21 15.40 9.29
CA ALA A 42 0.18 15.23 8.91
C ALA A 42 0.87 16.57 8.56
N SER A 43 2.19 16.54 8.42
CA SER A 43 2.96 17.68 7.92
C SER A 43 2.52 18.07 6.50
N ARG A 44 2.80 19.32 6.11
CA ARG A 44 2.50 19.79 4.74
C ARG A 44 3.25 19.00 3.67
N GLU A 45 4.45 18.54 4.01
CA GLU A 45 5.26 17.71 3.13
C GLU A 45 4.59 16.35 2.89
N GLU A 46 4.16 15.68 3.95
CA GLU A 46 3.45 14.39 3.83
C GLU A 46 2.10 14.53 3.11
N GLN A 47 1.36 15.61 3.38
CA GLN A 47 0.13 15.91 2.63
C GLN A 47 0.40 16.07 1.13
N ALA A 48 1.50 16.74 0.77
CA ALA A 48 1.91 16.90 -0.63
C ALA A 48 2.34 15.58 -1.25
N GLU A 49 3.03 14.71 -0.51
CA GLU A 49 3.38 13.36 -0.96
C GLU A 49 2.13 12.51 -1.23
N VAL A 50 1.16 12.52 -0.33
CA VAL A 50 -0.13 11.81 -0.54
C VAL A 50 -0.86 12.36 -1.76
N ALA A 51 -0.91 13.68 -1.94
CA ALA A 51 -1.52 14.29 -3.12
C ALA A 51 -0.80 13.86 -4.41
N MET A 52 0.52 13.82 -4.41
CA MET A 52 1.33 13.33 -5.53
C MET A 52 1.06 11.86 -5.85
N VAL A 53 0.95 10.99 -4.83
CA VAL A 53 0.57 9.58 -5.03
C VAL A 53 -0.81 9.50 -5.69
N MET A 54 -1.77 10.31 -5.24
CA MET A 54 -3.13 10.35 -5.79
C MET A 54 -3.14 10.77 -7.26
N GLU A 55 -2.34 11.77 -7.63
CA GLU A 55 -2.20 12.20 -9.03
C GLU A 55 -1.53 11.13 -9.91
N HIS A 56 -0.57 10.39 -9.40
CA HIS A 56 0.15 9.34 -10.12
C HIS A 56 -0.67 8.04 -10.31
N ILE A 57 -1.83 7.90 -9.68
CA ILE A 57 -2.76 6.81 -9.98
C ILE A 57 -3.25 6.91 -11.43
N LEU A 58 -3.42 8.12 -11.93
CA LEU A 58 -3.86 8.36 -13.31
C LEU A 58 -2.70 8.27 -14.33
N PRO A 59 -2.96 7.80 -15.54
CA PRO A 59 -4.19 7.17 -16.00
C PRO A 59 -4.36 5.73 -15.47
N VAL A 60 -5.58 5.34 -15.14
CA VAL A 60 -5.92 3.99 -14.63
C VAL A 60 -6.13 3.01 -15.81
N SER A 61 -6.67 3.50 -16.92
CA SER A 61 -7.09 2.66 -18.05
C SER A 61 -5.97 1.78 -18.63
N PRO A 62 -4.70 2.22 -18.80
CA PRO A 62 -3.62 1.35 -19.25
C PRO A 62 -3.26 0.26 -18.25
N ARG A 63 -3.52 0.48 -16.95
CA ARG A 63 -3.19 -0.46 -15.86
C ARG A 63 -4.31 -1.47 -15.60
N ARG A 64 -5.47 -1.27 -16.21
CA ARG A 64 -6.69 -2.04 -15.96
C ARG A 64 -6.49 -3.56 -16.05
N ILE A 65 -5.81 -4.06 -17.08
CA ILE A 65 -5.59 -5.49 -17.25
C ILE A 65 -4.75 -6.04 -16.08
N GLY A 66 -3.71 -5.32 -15.68
CA GLY A 66 -2.88 -5.68 -14.51
C GLY A 66 -3.69 -5.72 -13.23
N LEU A 67 -4.47 -4.68 -12.93
CA LEU A 67 -5.32 -4.58 -11.74
C LEU A 67 -6.36 -5.71 -11.66
N LEU A 68 -6.99 -6.06 -12.78
CA LEU A 68 -7.95 -7.16 -12.83
C LEU A 68 -7.27 -8.52 -12.64
N ASN A 69 -6.09 -8.72 -13.23
CA ASN A 69 -5.29 -9.92 -13.04
C ASN A 69 -4.83 -10.07 -11.59
N GLU A 70 -4.34 -8.99 -10.99
CA GLU A 70 -3.91 -8.97 -9.58
C GLU A 70 -5.06 -9.35 -8.64
N ALA A 71 -6.23 -8.73 -8.80
CA ALA A 71 -7.40 -9.07 -8.01
C ALA A 71 -7.80 -10.56 -8.14
N LYS A 72 -7.65 -11.14 -9.35
CA LYS A 72 -7.90 -12.56 -9.59
C LYS A 72 -6.85 -13.43 -8.89
N VAL A 73 -5.56 -13.09 -9.03
CA VAL A 73 -4.47 -13.83 -8.40
C VAL A 73 -4.61 -13.80 -6.89
N MET A 74 -4.84 -12.61 -6.29
CA MET A 74 -4.99 -12.46 -4.83
C MET A 74 -6.15 -13.28 -4.27
N SER A 75 -7.24 -13.48 -5.03
CA SER A 75 -8.38 -14.29 -4.59
C SER A 75 -8.12 -15.81 -4.57
N SER A 76 -7.02 -16.26 -5.17
CA SER A 76 -6.68 -17.69 -5.33
C SER A 76 -5.26 -18.02 -4.91
N LEU A 77 -4.63 -17.16 -4.12
CA LEU A 77 -3.26 -17.42 -3.62
C LEU A 77 -3.23 -18.65 -2.72
N GLU A 78 -2.35 -19.59 -3.07
CA GLU A 78 -1.97 -20.69 -2.20
C GLU A 78 -0.90 -20.24 -1.19
N ARG A 79 -0.70 -21.03 -0.14
CA ARG A 79 0.38 -20.76 0.82
C ARG A 79 1.74 -20.88 0.13
N TYR A 80 2.51 -19.80 0.19
CA TYR A 80 3.91 -19.82 -0.23
C TYR A 80 4.80 -20.52 0.80
N ALA A 81 5.86 -21.19 0.33
CA ALA A 81 6.89 -21.77 1.17
C ALA A 81 7.85 -20.67 1.67
N LEU A 82 7.36 -19.78 2.55
CA LEU A 82 8.09 -18.64 3.09
C LEU A 82 9.38 -19.06 3.81
N GLU A 83 9.37 -20.23 4.43
CA GLU A 83 10.51 -20.85 5.12
C GLU A 83 11.69 -21.18 4.19
N ARG A 84 11.47 -21.16 2.88
CA ARG A 84 12.51 -21.39 1.85
C ARG A 84 13.15 -20.09 1.34
N ILE A 85 12.65 -18.94 1.75
CA ILE A 85 13.22 -17.66 1.34
C ILE A 85 14.52 -17.46 2.09
N THR A 86 15.62 -17.32 1.33
CA THR A 86 16.97 -17.10 1.88
C THR A 86 17.41 -15.64 1.74
N ALA A 87 16.68 -14.84 0.95
CA ALA A 87 16.99 -13.43 0.78
C ALA A 87 16.72 -12.67 2.09
N PRO A 88 17.58 -11.73 2.48
CA PRO A 88 17.29 -10.82 3.57
C PRO A 88 15.96 -10.12 3.34
N THR A 89 15.09 -10.16 4.33
CA THR A 89 13.71 -9.67 4.19
C THR A 89 13.38 -8.68 5.29
N LEU A 90 12.81 -7.55 4.92
CA LEU A 90 12.22 -6.55 5.81
C LEU A 90 10.76 -6.36 5.44
N ALA A 91 9.86 -6.57 6.39
CA ALA A 91 8.44 -6.28 6.25
C ALA A 91 8.06 -5.09 7.13
N ILE A 92 7.29 -4.16 6.59
CA ILE A 92 6.84 -2.96 7.30
C ILE A 92 5.34 -2.81 7.07
N SER A 93 4.57 -2.52 8.13
CA SER A 93 3.14 -2.25 8.02
C SER A 93 2.62 -1.46 9.23
N ALA A 94 1.44 -0.85 9.11
CA ALA A 94 0.74 -0.18 10.19
C ALA A 94 -0.52 -0.95 10.60
N GLN A 95 -0.88 -0.91 11.89
CA GLN A 95 -2.03 -1.65 12.44
C GLN A 95 -3.38 -1.14 11.91
N ASP A 96 -3.44 0.15 11.55
CA ASP A 96 -4.63 0.83 11.06
C ASP A 96 -4.69 0.90 9.51
N ASP A 97 -3.91 0.06 8.82
CA ASP A 97 -3.99 -0.11 7.37
C ASP A 97 -5.33 -0.74 6.98
N PHE A 98 -6.13 -0.04 6.18
CA PHE A 98 -7.45 -0.51 5.75
C PHE A 98 -7.40 -1.68 4.76
N TYR A 99 -6.23 -2.04 4.21
CA TYR A 99 -6.02 -3.31 3.50
C TYR A 99 -5.73 -4.47 4.46
N GLU A 100 -5.70 -4.22 5.77
CA GLU A 100 -5.47 -5.23 6.82
C GLU A 100 -4.15 -6.02 6.62
N THR A 101 -3.11 -5.34 6.09
CA THR A 101 -1.84 -6.00 5.75
C THR A 101 -0.96 -6.29 6.96
N TYR A 102 -1.23 -5.70 8.13
CA TYR A 102 -0.36 -5.78 9.31
C TYR A 102 -0.11 -7.22 9.78
N GLU A 103 -1.16 -7.99 9.99
CA GLU A 103 -1.02 -9.37 10.46
C GLU A 103 -0.38 -10.27 9.39
N SER A 104 -0.66 -10.03 8.12
CA SER A 104 -0.04 -10.75 7.01
C SER A 104 1.46 -10.45 6.91
N ALA A 105 1.86 -9.18 7.08
CA ALA A 105 3.26 -8.77 7.07
C ALA A 105 4.02 -9.36 8.28
N ARG A 106 3.41 -9.32 9.47
CA ARG A 106 3.95 -9.91 10.70
C ARG A 106 4.12 -11.42 10.57
N TYR A 107 3.10 -12.10 10.05
CA TYR A 107 3.16 -13.54 9.77
C TYR A 107 4.26 -13.87 8.77
N THR A 108 4.34 -13.13 7.66
CA THR A 108 5.37 -13.32 6.63
C THR A 108 6.77 -13.23 7.22
N ALA A 109 7.04 -12.18 8.00
CA ALA A 109 8.34 -12.02 8.64
C ALA A 109 8.64 -13.13 9.66
N ALA A 110 7.62 -13.64 10.36
CA ALA A 110 7.79 -14.73 11.32
C ALA A 110 8.11 -16.08 10.66
N GLN A 111 7.74 -16.28 9.39
CA GLN A 111 7.99 -17.52 8.64
C GLN A 111 9.31 -17.52 7.88
N ILE A 112 9.81 -16.35 7.48
CA ILE A 112 11.04 -16.22 6.70
C ILE A 112 12.24 -16.22 7.65
N PRO A 113 13.23 -17.11 7.47
CA PRO A 113 14.44 -17.12 8.29
C PRO A 113 15.17 -15.77 8.27
N HIS A 114 15.46 -15.25 9.45
CA HIS A 114 16.16 -13.98 9.64
C HIS A 114 15.44 -12.73 9.11
N ALA A 115 14.15 -12.80 8.77
CA ALA A 115 13.39 -11.64 8.42
C ALA A 115 13.19 -10.71 9.63
N ARG A 116 13.08 -9.42 9.34
CA ARG A 116 12.79 -8.37 10.32
C ARG A 116 11.39 -7.80 10.05
N PHE A 117 10.64 -7.55 11.11
CA PHE A 117 9.35 -6.87 11.04
C PHE A 117 9.40 -5.53 11.77
N ILE A 118 8.85 -4.50 11.15
CA ILE A 118 8.60 -3.19 11.77
C ILE A 118 7.11 -2.92 11.68
N GLY A 119 6.46 -2.79 12.84
CA GLY A 119 5.04 -2.50 12.92
C GLY A 119 4.80 -1.15 13.58
N TYR A 120 4.03 -0.28 12.91
CA TYR A 120 3.58 1.00 13.45
C TYR A 120 2.15 0.87 13.99
N PRO A 121 1.81 1.56 15.10
CA PRO A 121 0.46 1.54 15.65
C PRO A 121 -0.55 2.29 14.75
N THR A 122 -0.07 3.30 14.02
CA THR A 122 -0.85 4.13 13.11
C THR A 122 -0.04 4.44 11.86
N GLY A 123 -0.68 5.04 10.84
CA GLY A 123 -0.04 5.48 9.61
C GLY A 123 -0.78 5.05 8.34
N GLY A 124 -1.73 4.13 8.46
CA GLY A 124 -2.44 3.56 7.33
C GLY A 124 -1.51 2.84 6.35
N HIS A 125 -1.98 2.57 5.15
CA HIS A 125 -1.18 1.90 4.13
C HIS A 125 0.01 2.74 3.64
N LEU A 126 -0.10 4.07 3.73
CA LEU A 126 0.95 5.00 3.31
C LEU A 126 1.97 5.32 4.39
N LEU A 127 1.84 4.77 5.59
CA LEU A 127 2.73 5.04 6.75
C LEU A 127 2.83 6.54 7.08
N VAL A 128 1.72 7.27 6.98
CA VAL A 128 1.65 8.70 7.28
C VAL A 128 2.13 8.97 8.72
N GLY A 129 3.01 9.93 8.89
CA GLY A 129 3.69 10.24 10.16
C GLY A 129 4.92 9.39 10.45
N HIS A 130 5.18 8.34 9.65
CA HIS A 130 6.32 7.43 9.82
C HIS A 130 7.25 7.34 8.58
N GLY A 131 6.99 8.13 7.53
CA GLY A 131 7.72 8.05 6.26
C GLY A 131 9.24 8.17 6.42
N GLN A 132 9.72 9.16 7.16
CA GLN A 132 11.16 9.37 7.40
C GLN A 132 11.80 8.25 8.22
N GLU A 133 11.09 7.76 9.23
CA GLU A 133 11.55 6.65 10.06
C GLU A 133 11.64 5.37 9.23
N ALA A 134 10.59 5.03 8.48
CA ALA A 134 10.56 3.88 7.59
C ALA A 134 11.67 3.93 6.54
N MET A 135 11.91 5.08 5.92
CA MET A 135 13.02 5.25 4.96
C MET A 135 14.38 5.08 5.60
N THR A 136 14.56 5.53 6.85
CA THR A 136 15.78 5.34 7.62
C THR A 136 16.02 3.85 7.89
N GLU A 137 14.99 3.14 8.34
CA GLU A 137 15.04 1.70 8.61
C GLU A 137 15.34 0.88 7.34
N ILE A 138 14.69 1.21 6.21
CA ILE A 138 14.97 0.59 4.92
C ILE A 138 16.44 0.84 4.50
N THR A 139 16.91 2.06 4.64
CA THR A 139 18.28 2.44 4.26
C THR A 139 19.32 1.67 5.10
N GLN A 140 19.09 1.59 6.41
CA GLN A 140 19.98 0.84 7.31
C GLN A 140 19.96 -0.67 6.99
N PHE A 141 18.78 -1.21 6.75
CA PHE A 141 18.62 -2.61 6.36
C PHE A 141 19.41 -2.91 5.08
N LEU A 142 19.24 -2.11 4.04
CA LEU A 142 19.96 -2.31 2.76
C LEU A 142 21.47 -2.19 2.90
N LYS A 143 21.97 -1.21 3.68
CA LYS A 143 23.41 -1.05 3.95
C LYS A 143 23.99 -2.26 4.71
N ALA A 144 23.25 -2.87 5.59
CA ALA A 144 23.70 -4.04 6.34
C ALA A 144 23.89 -5.28 5.44
N GLN A 145 23.24 -5.34 4.27
CA GLN A 145 23.36 -6.43 3.32
C GLN A 145 24.52 -6.27 2.32
N GLN A 146 25.21 -5.13 2.32
CA GLN A 146 26.32 -4.85 1.39
C GLN A 146 27.69 -5.28 1.95
N LYS A 147 27.72 -5.91 3.12
CA LYS A 147 28.93 -6.47 3.75
C LYS A 147 29.05 -7.95 3.48
#